data_7d64cb479e7e942b536c39bcbf66d994
#
_entry.id   7d64cb479e7e942b536c39bcbf66d994
#
_cell.length_a   1.000
_cell.length_b   1.000
_cell.length_c   1.000
_cell.angle_alpha   90.00
_cell.angle_beta   90.00
_cell.angle_gamma   90.00
#
_symmetry.space_group_name_H-M   'P 1'
#
loop_
_entity.id
_entity.type
_entity.pdbx_description
1 polymer ?
#
loop_
_entity_poly.entity_id
_entity_poly.type
_entity_poly.pdbx_seq_one_letter_code
_entity_poly.pdbx_strand_id
1 'polypeptide(L)'
;EPLNESLAQLREIFLYRHKLVGQRVAMELRKEDKSQSNKSKAISFINRKSKHLIAEINKTIAECDKAIDSIIEADEELKENYAIITSIKGVARQNATCMLVYTNNFKKFGYDPRKIACYYGVAPFGKQSGTSVNTPAHTSHFANKLIKSLLGQAAHIAKIYNPEIRDYYQRLISKGKKPQVALN
;
A
#
# COMPACT_ATOMS: atom_id res chain seq x y z
N GLU A 1 -19.80 12.13 4.57
CA GLU A 1 -20.64 11.76 3.40
C GLU A 1 -20.70 10.25 3.26
N PRO A 2 -21.86 9.67 2.94
CA PRO A 2 -21.97 8.24 2.65
C PRO A 2 -21.09 7.89 1.44
N LEU A 3 -20.56 6.68 1.44
CA LEU A 3 -19.80 6.16 0.29
C LEU A 3 -20.73 6.07 -0.93
N ASN A 4 -20.26 6.55 -2.08
CA ASN A 4 -20.87 6.25 -3.37
C ASN A 4 -20.88 4.72 -3.56
N GLU A 5 -21.90 4.19 -4.22
CA GLU A 5 -22.06 2.74 -4.44
C GLU A 5 -20.84 2.12 -5.13
N SER A 6 -20.31 2.76 -6.18
CA SER A 6 -19.10 2.33 -6.88
C SER A 6 -17.91 2.21 -5.92
N LEU A 7 -17.74 3.19 -5.04
CA LEU A 7 -16.64 3.20 -4.10
C LEU A 7 -16.81 2.18 -2.97
N ALA A 8 -18.06 1.91 -2.56
CA ALA A 8 -18.36 0.86 -1.59
C ALA A 8 -18.01 -0.52 -2.17
N GLN A 9 -18.43 -0.80 -3.40
CA GLN A 9 -18.08 -2.03 -4.12
C GLN A 9 -16.56 -2.16 -4.33
N LEU A 10 -15.89 -1.08 -4.75
CA LEU A 10 -14.44 -1.03 -4.92
C LEU A 10 -13.72 -1.39 -3.61
N ARG A 11 -14.19 -0.84 -2.49
CA ARG A 11 -13.64 -1.12 -1.16
C ARG A 11 -13.75 -2.59 -0.77
N GLU A 12 -14.92 -3.19 -0.94
CA GLU A 12 -15.15 -4.60 -0.60
C GLU A 12 -14.23 -5.52 -1.40
N ILE A 13 -14.15 -5.34 -2.72
CA ILE A 13 -13.30 -6.15 -3.59
C ILE A 13 -11.82 -5.94 -3.28
N PHE A 14 -11.40 -4.69 -3.04
CA PHE A 14 -10.01 -4.37 -2.68
C PHE A 14 -9.60 -5.05 -1.37
N LEU A 15 -10.42 -4.99 -0.34
CA LEU A 15 -10.15 -5.62 0.96
C LEU A 15 -10.12 -7.14 0.86
N TYR A 16 -11.05 -7.73 0.12
CA TYR A 16 -11.06 -9.17 -0.14
C TYR A 16 -9.79 -9.63 -0.87
N ARG A 17 -9.44 -8.93 -1.94
CA ARG A 17 -8.18 -9.16 -2.68
C ARG A 17 -6.96 -9.07 -1.76
N HIS A 18 -6.89 -8.04 -0.92
CA HIS A 18 -5.77 -7.86 0.02
C HIS A 18 -5.66 -9.03 1.00
N LYS A 19 -6.80 -9.54 1.51
CA LYS A 19 -6.85 -10.73 2.36
C LYS A 19 -6.34 -11.97 1.64
N LEU A 20 -6.73 -12.18 0.38
CA LEU A 20 -6.25 -13.30 -0.45
C LEU A 20 -4.73 -13.25 -0.66
N VAL A 21 -4.16 -12.07 -0.92
CA VAL A 21 -2.70 -11.89 -1.02
C VAL A 21 -2.00 -12.30 0.28
N GLY A 22 -2.54 -11.89 1.43
CA GLY A 22 -2.00 -12.31 2.74
C GLY A 22 -2.03 -13.82 2.94
N GLN A 23 -3.12 -14.49 2.57
CA GLN A 23 -3.25 -15.95 2.65
C GLN A 23 -2.25 -16.66 1.72
N ARG A 24 -2.10 -16.18 0.50
CA ARG A 24 -1.11 -16.69 -0.46
C ARG A 24 0.30 -16.62 0.11
N VAL A 25 0.72 -15.45 0.59
CA VAL A 25 2.05 -15.25 1.18
C VAL A 25 2.27 -16.16 2.38
N ALA A 26 1.30 -16.31 3.26
CA ALA A 26 1.39 -17.21 4.41
C ALA A 26 1.59 -18.67 3.99
N MET A 27 0.93 -19.12 2.90
CA MET A 27 1.11 -20.47 2.36
C MET A 27 2.48 -20.65 1.68
N GLU A 28 2.97 -19.62 0.98
CA GLU A 28 4.29 -19.64 0.32
C GLU A 28 5.43 -19.72 1.34
N LEU A 29 5.42 -18.89 2.39
CA LEU A 29 6.40 -18.91 3.48
C LEU A 29 6.44 -20.26 4.19
N ARG A 30 5.26 -20.86 4.47
CA ARG A 30 5.20 -22.20 5.06
C ARG A 30 5.85 -23.27 4.17
N LYS A 31 5.85 -23.08 2.85
CA LYS A 31 6.47 -24.00 1.91
C LYS A 31 7.99 -23.90 1.94
N GLU A 32 8.53 -22.70 2.10
CA GLU A 32 9.98 -22.44 2.19
C GLU A 32 10.60 -22.98 3.47
N ASP A 33 9.99 -22.78 4.62
CA ASP A 33 10.46 -23.29 5.92
C ASP A 33 10.62 -24.81 5.95
N LYS A 34 9.87 -25.51 5.11
CA LYS A 34 9.91 -26.99 5.04
C LYS A 34 10.88 -27.53 4.00
N SER A 35 11.54 -26.71 3.20
CA SER A 35 12.54 -27.14 2.24
C SER A 35 13.80 -27.70 2.90
N GLN A 36 14.05 -27.33 4.16
CA GLN A 36 15.18 -27.82 4.97
C GLN A 36 14.89 -29.13 5.74
N SER A 37 13.64 -29.53 5.90
CA SER A 37 13.23 -30.67 6.71
C SER A 37 12.50 -31.73 5.87
N ASN A 38 13.27 -32.62 5.32
CA ASN A 38 12.91 -34.02 4.96
C ASN A 38 11.66 -34.38 4.14
N LYS A 39 11.96 -35.13 3.12
CA LYS A 39 11.31 -36.08 2.20
C LYS A 39 10.13 -36.95 2.75
N SER A 40 9.36 -36.53 3.78
CA SER A 40 8.24 -37.33 4.25
C SER A 40 7.06 -37.24 3.24
N LYS A 41 6.35 -38.37 3.09
CA LYS A 41 5.14 -38.45 2.25
C LYS A 41 4.08 -37.40 2.65
N ALA A 42 4.01 -37.06 3.95
CA ALA A 42 3.12 -36.03 4.47
C ALA A 42 3.47 -34.62 3.95
N ILE A 43 4.76 -34.28 3.92
CA ILE A 43 5.22 -32.97 3.40
C ILE A 43 4.95 -32.87 1.90
N SER A 44 5.20 -33.93 1.14
CA SER A 44 4.89 -33.97 -0.29
C SER A 44 3.38 -33.79 -0.56
N PHE A 45 2.54 -34.42 0.25
CA PHE A 45 1.09 -34.25 0.17
C PHE A 45 0.67 -32.80 0.47
N ILE A 46 1.17 -32.21 1.57
CA ILE A 46 0.88 -30.82 1.95
C ILE A 46 1.34 -29.83 0.87
N ASN A 47 2.56 -30.00 0.33
CA ASN A 47 3.10 -29.11 -0.71
C ASN A 47 2.27 -29.19 -1.99
N ARG A 48 1.83 -30.38 -2.39
CA ARG A 48 0.94 -30.55 -3.56
C ARG A 48 -0.39 -29.85 -3.36
N LYS A 49 -1.02 -30.02 -2.18
CA LYS A 49 -2.29 -29.35 -1.86
C LYS A 49 -2.14 -27.83 -1.75
N SER A 50 -1.09 -27.34 -1.10
CA SER A 50 -0.79 -25.92 -1.02
C SER A 50 -0.56 -25.31 -2.41
N LYS A 51 0.14 -25.99 -3.31
CA LYS A 51 0.34 -25.53 -4.69
C LYS A 51 -1.00 -25.33 -5.43
N HIS A 52 -1.92 -26.26 -5.29
CA HIS A 52 -3.26 -26.18 -5.89
C HIS A 52 -4.04 -24.99 -5.30
N LEU A 53 -4.07 -24.84 -3.98
CA LEU A 53 -4.76 -23.73 -3.32
C LEU A 53 -4.16 -22.36 -3.72
N ILE A 54 -2.84 -22.25 -3.80
CA ILE A 54 -2.16 -21.03 -4.26
C ILE A 54 -2.56 -20.69 -5.70
N ALA A 55 -2.70 -21.68 -6.57
CA ALA A 55 -3.14 -21.46 -7.94
C ALA A 55 -4.56 -20.89 -8.01
N GLU A 56 -5.50 -21.46 -7.23
CA GLU A 56 -6.88 -20.94 -7.13
C GLU A 56 -6.94 -19.53 -6.53
N ILE A 57 -6.16 -19.27 -5.47
CA ILE A 57 -6.05 -17.93 -4.90
C ILE A 57 -5.54 -16.92 -5.94
N ASN A 58 -4.50 -17.27 -6.72
CA ASN A 58 -3.99 -16.39 -7.78
C ASN A 58 -5.02 -16.10 -8.86
N LYS A 59 -5.83 -17.11 -9.24
CA LYS A 59 -6.93 -16.92 -10.19
C LYS A 59 -7.96 -15.93 -9.63
N THR A 60 -8.39 -16.14 -8.39
CA THR A 60 -9.36 -15.23 -7.74
C THR A 60 -8.80 -13.81 -7.57
N ILE A 61 -7.51 -13.65 -7.26
CA ILE A 61 -6.85 -12.33 -7.21
C ILE A 61 -6.93 -11.65 -8.59
N ALA A 62 -6.69 -12.38 -9.68
CA ALA A 62 -6.78 -11.83 -11.03
C ALA A 62 -8.23 -11.44 -11.42
N GLU A 63 -9.21 -12.18 -10.93
CA GLU A 63 -10.64 -11.84 -11.11
C GLU A 63 -10.99 -10.56 -10.30
N CYS A 64 -10.50 -10.43 -9.07
CA CYS A 64 -10.64 -9.20 -8.30
C CYS A 64 -9.98 -7.99 -8.98
N ASP A 65 -8.79 -8.18 -9.57
CA ASP A 65 -8.10 -7.11 -10.30
C ASP A 65 -8.93 -6.61 -11.49
N LYS A 66 -9.54 -7.52 -12.25
CA LYS A 66 -10.44 -7.16 -13.38
C LYS A 66 -11.69 -6.43 -12.90
N ALA A 67 -12.30 -6.89 -11.79
CA ALA A 67 -13.48 -6.25 -11.21
C ALA A 67 -13.16 -4.83 -10.70
N ILE A 68 -12.01 -4.63 -10.08
CA ILE A 68 -11.51 -3.31 -9.66
C ILE A 68 -11.38 -2.39 -10.87
N ASP A 69 -10.73 -2.86 -11.95
CA ASP A 69 -10.57 -2.07 -13.17
C ASP A 69 -11.94 -1.68 -13.78
N SER A 70 -12.88 -2.63 -13.84
CA SER A 70 -14.22 -2.35 -14.37
C SER A 70 -14.99 -1.31 -13.57
N ILE A 71 -14.89 -1.35 -12.24
CA ILE A 71 -15.54 -0.35 -11.37
C ILE A 71 -14.91 1.03 -11.57
N ILE A 72 -13.58 1.12 -11.65
CA ILE A 72 -12.88 2.39 -11.87
C ILE A 72 -13.22 2.97 -13.24
N GLU A 73 -13.27 2.14 -14.29
CA GLU A 73 -13.61 2.60 -15.64
C GLU A 73 -15.08 3.04 -15.77
N ALA A 74 -15.99 2.51 -14.97
CA ALA A 74 -17.42 2.84 -15.00
C ALA A 74 -17.76 4.16 -14.29
N ASP A 75 -16.89 4.70 -13.45
CA ASP A 75 -17.09 5.93 -12.68
C ASP A 75 -16.04 6.97 -13.10
N GLU A 76 -16.47 8.01 -13.81
CA GLU A 76 -15.57 9.03 -14.38
C GLU A 76 -14.72 9.73 -13.33
N GLU A 77 -15.27 10.04 -12.14
CA GLU A 77 -14.50 10.70 -11.07
C GLU A 77 -13.40 9.79 -10.51
N LEU A 78 -13.72 8.49 -10.32
CA LEU A 78 -12.73 7.50 -9.90
C LEU A 78 -11.65 7.32 -10.96
N LYS A 79 -12.03 7.27 -12.23
CA LYS A 79 -11.13 7.11 -13.37
C LYS A 79 -10.15 8.27 -13.49
N GLU A 80 -10.63 9.52 -13.40
CA GLU A 80 -9.79 10.70 -13.46
C GLU A 80 -8.77 10.70 -12.31
N ASN A 81 -9.22 10.51 -11.07
CA ASN A 81 -8.34 10.48 -9.91
C ASN A 81 -7.35 9.31 -9.98
N TYR A 82 -7.79 8.14 -10.43
CA TYR A 82 -6.92 6.99 -10.64
C TYR A 82 -5.82 7.29 -11.67
N ALA A 83 -6.16 7.92 -12.80
CA ALA A 83 -5.20 8.31 -13.83
C ALA A 83 -4.16 9.31 -13.28
N ILE A 84 -4.60 10.31 -12.51
CA ILE A 84 -3.70 11.28 -11.87
C ILE A 84 -2.73 10.57 -10.92
N ILE A 85 -3.21 9.68 -10.06
CA ILE A 85 -2.37 8.97 -9.09
C ILE A 85 -1.36 8.07 -9.80
N THR A 86 -1.80 7.31 -10.81
CA THR A 86 -0.94 6.37 -11.54
C THR A 86 0.02 7.03 -12.51
N SER A 87 -0.17 8.31 -12.84
CA SER A 87 0.81 9.08 -13.61
C SER A 87 2.15 9.27 -12.87
N ILE A 88 2.15 9.17 -11.55
CA ILE A 88 3.35 9.28 -10.72
C ILE A 88 4.18 7.99 -10.85
N LYS A 89 5.38 8.10 -11.42
CA LYS A 89 6.29 6.95 -11.55
C LYS A 89 6.60 6.33 -10.19
N GLY A 90 6.29 5.06 -10.03
CA GLY A 90 6.42 4.31 -8.78
C GLY A 90 5.10 4.04 -8.07
N VAL A 91 4.04 4.74 -8.43
CA VAL A 91 2.68 4.50 -7.91
C VAL A 91 1.93 3.60 -8.89
N ALA A 92 1.70 2.36 -8.50
CA ALA A 92 1.00 1.37 -9.31
C ALA A 92 -0.46 1.19 -8.85
N ARG A 93 -1.21 0.33 -9.58
CA ARG A 93 -2.63 0.00 -9.33
C ARG A 93 -3.00 -0.10 -7.85
N GLN A 94 -2.26 -0.91 -7.08
CA GLN A 94 -2.58 -1.19 -5.68
C GLN A 94 -2.49 0.05 -4.80
N ASN A 95 -1.51 0.91 -5.05
CA ASN A 95 -1.38 2.19 -4.36
C ASN A 95 -2.55 3.10 -4.69
N ALA A 96 -2.86 3.27 -5.98
CA ALA A 96 -3.94 4.13 -6.44
C ALA A 96 -5.30 3.68 -5.88
N THR A 97 -5.65 2.39 -6.04
CA THR A 97 -6.90 1.85 -5.50
C THR A 97 -6.98 2.00 -3.97
N CYS A 98 -5.90 1.73 -3.26
CA CYS A 98 -5.83 1.91 -1.81
C CYS A 98 -6.09 3.38 -1.41
N MET A 99 -5.50 4.33 -2.11
CA MET A 99 -5.71 5.75 -1.86
C MET A 99 -7.17 6.15 -2.09
N LEU A 100 -7.77 5.78 -3.21
CA LEU A 100 -9.18 6.06 -3.52
C LEU A 100 -10.13 5.50 -2.45
N VAL A 101 -9.94 4.23 -2.07
CA VAL A 101 -10.78 3.53 -1.09
C VAL A 101 -10.72 4.17 0.29
N TYR A 102 -9.53 4.44 0.81
CA TYR A 102 -9.37 4.90 2.20
C TYR A 102 -9.61 6.40 2.39
N THR A 103 -9.55 7.18 1.32
CA THR A 103 -9.82 8.62 1.37
C THR A 103 -11.21 9.00 0.90
N ASN A 104 -12.05 8.00 0.55
CA ASN A 104 -13.35 8.25 -0.09
C ASN A 104 -13.17 9.14 -1.33
N ASN A 105 -12.31 8.71 -2.26
CA ASN A 105 -11.95 9.48 -3.43
C ASN A 105 -11.47 10.91 -3.08
N PHE A 106 -10.66 11.04 -2.01
CA PHE A 106 -10.15 12.26 -1.39
C PHE A 106 -11.20 13.16 -0.71
N LYS A 107 -12.48 12.93 -0.89
CA LYS A 107 -13.60 13.72 -0.31
C LYS A 107 -13.57 13.72 1.22
N LYS A 108 -13.19 12.61 1.86
CA LYS A 108 -13.10 12.49 3.32
C LYS A 108 -12.24 13.57 3.98
N PHE A 109 -11.27 14.11 3.27
CA PHE A 109 -10.32 15.11 3.77
C PHE A 109 -10.47 16.46 3.07
N GLY A 110 -11.51 16.63 2.23
CA GLY A 110 -11.71 17.86 1.45
C GLY A 110 -10.52 18.19 0.56
N TYR A 111 -9.87 17.19 -0.01
CA TYR A 111 -8.67 17.31 -0.85
C TYR A 111 -7.47 17.99 -0.15
N ASP A 112 -7.48 18.12 1.19
CA ASP A 112 -6.40 18.73 1.95
C ASP A 112 -5.20 17.77 2.06
N PRO A 113 -4.04 18.06 1.42
CA PRO A 113 -2.89 17.18 1.41
C PRO A 113 -2.27 17.00 2.81
N ARG A 114 -2.41 17.98 3.71
CA ARG A 114 -1.88 17.90 5.08
C ARG A 114 -2.67 16.89 5.90
N LYS A 115 -4.01 16.91 5.82
CA LYS A 115 -4.88 15.93 6.47
C LYS A 115 -4.63 14.52 5.95
N ILE A 116 -4.45 14.39 4.62
CA ILE A 116 -4.12 13.12 3.97
C ILE A 116 -2.77 12.61 4.45
N ALA A 117 -1.73 13.44 4.50
CA ALA A 117 -0.40 13.07 4.99
C ALA A 117 -0.43 12.61 6.47
N CYS A 118 -1.24 13.27 7.31
CA CYS A 118 -1.46 12.86 8.70
C CYS A 118 -2.12 11.48 8.78
N TYR A 119 -3.17 11.25 8.01
CA TYR A 119 -3.89 9.97 7.96
C TYR A 119 -3.02 8.82 7.44
N TYR A 120 -2.15 9.09 6.47
CA TYR A 120 -1.21 8.12 5.93
C TYR A 120 0.00 7.88 6.86
N GLY A 121 0.16 8.72 7.89
CA GLY A 121 1.26 8.61 8.84
C GLY A 121 2.62 8.93 8.26
N VAL A 122 2.65 9.81 7.27
CA VAL A 122 3.89 10.34 6.69
C VAL A 122 4.21 11.75 7.21
N ALA A 123 3.23 12.46 7.77
CA ALA A 123 3.46 13.76 8.40
C ALA A 123 4.21 13.60 9.73
N PRO A 124 5.31 14.34 9.92
CA PRO A 124 6.03 14.34 11.20
C PRO A 124 5.34 15.29 12.20
N PHE A 125 5.22 14.85 13.46
CA PHE A 125 4.72 15.65 14.58
C PHE A 125 5.86 15.89 15.57
N GLY A 126 6.22 17.15 15.80
CA GLY A 126 7.09 17.56 16.88
C GLY A 126 6.30 17.67 18.19
N LYS A 127 6.88 17.24 19.30
CA LYS A 127 6.36 17.50 20.64
C LYS A 127 7.24 18.57 21.27
N GLN A 128 6.67 19.75 21.47
CA GLN A 128 7.29 20.85 22.21
C GLN A 128 6.38 21.23 23.37
N SER A 129 6.91 21.30 24.55
CA SER A 129 6.20 21.79 25.74
C SER A 129 7.13 22.63 26.56
N GLY A 130 6.85 23.93 26.64
CA GLY A 130 7.71 24.91 27.30
C GLY A 130 9.13 24.96 26.69
N THR A 131 10.10 25.30 27.51
CA THR A 131 11.53 25.36 27.12
C THR A 131 12.28 24.04 27.33
N SER A 132 11.71 23.09 28.09
CA SER A 132 12.39 21.88 28.54
C SER A 132 12.11 20.64 27.72
N VAL A 133 11.00 20.59 26.95
CA VAL A 133 10.63 19.43 26.12
C VAL A 133 10.73 19.78 24.64
N ASN A 134 11.79 19.31 24.00
CA ASN A 134 11.98 19.42 22.56
C ASN A 134 12.38 18.04 22.04
N THR A 135 11.39 17.22 21.65
CA THR A 135 11.65 15.90 21.10
C THR A 135 11.67 15.94 19.56
N PRO A 136 12.55 15.15 18.90
CA PRO A 136 12.54 15.01 17.45
C PRO A 136 11.16 14.66 16.93
N ALA A 137 10.81 15.22 15.79
CA ALA A 137 9.52 14.94 15.16
C ALA A 137 9.41 13.47 14.72
N HIS A 138 8.31 12.83 15.10
CA HIS A 138 7.99 11.45 14.77
C HIS A 138 6.65 11.34 14.06
N THR A 139 6.50 10.33 13.20
CA THR A 139 5.21 10.02 12.56
C THR A 139 4.26 9.36 13.55
N SER A 140 2.95 9.59 13.38
CA SER A 140 1.92 9.01 14.24
C SER A 140 1.86 7.49 14.14
N HIS A 141 1.66 6.81 15.29
CA HIS A 141 1.38 5.37 15.35
C HIS A 141 -0.07 5.03 14.96
N PHE A 142 -0.97 6.00 14.94
CA PHE A 142 -2.38 5.83 14.57
C PHE A 142 -2.62 5.84 13.06
N ALA A 143 -1.55 5.89 12.26
CA ALA A 143 -1.62 5.87 10.82
C ALA A 143 -2.16 4.56 10.25
N ASN A 144 -2.79 4.63 9.10
CA ASN A 144 -3.17 3.43 8.35
C ASN A 144 -1.91 2.69 7.86
N LYS A 145 -1.60 1.56 8.50
CA LYS A 145 -0.38 0.78 8.24
C LYS A 145 -0.30 0.26 6.81
N LEU A 146 -1.45 -0.08 6.19
CA LEU A 146 -1.48 -0.58 4.83
C LEU A 146 -1.05 0.51 3.84
N ILE A 147 -1.67 1.69 3.92
CA ILE A 147 -1.33 2.82 3.05
C ILE A 147 0.15 3.22 3.25
N LYS A 148 0.58 3.32 4.50
CA LYS A 148 1.97 3.66 4.80
C LYS A 148 2.97 2.67 4.19
N SER A 149 2.67 1.37 4.26
CA SER A 149 3.49 0.32 3.65
C SER A 149 3.53 0.45 2.13
N LEU A 150 2.37 0.63 1.49
CA LEU A 150 2.27 0.79 0.04
C LEU A 150 2.98 2.06 -0.45
N LEU A 151 2.84 3.18 0.26
CA LEU A 151 3.57 4.42 -0.07
C LEU A 151 5.08 4.26 0.10
N GLY A 152 5.53 3.54 1.14
CA GLY A 152 6.95 3.23 1.30
C GLY A 152 7.52 2.43 0.13
N GLN A 153 6.78 1.43 -0.37
CA GLN A 153 7.16 0.68 -1.57
C GLN A 153 7.19 1.59 -2.81
N ALA A 154 6.18 2.43 -2.99
CA ALA A 154 6.13 3.40 -4.09
C ALA A 154 7.32 4.37 -4.05
N ALA A 155 7.68 4.90 -2.87
CA ALA A 155 8.81 5.79 -2.68
C ALA A 155 10.15 5.10 -3.03
N HIS A 156 10.31 3.82 -2.67
CA HIS A 156 11.49 3.04 -3.06
C HIS A 156 11.64 2.89 -4.57
N ILE A 157 10.54 2.71 -5.28
CA ILE A 157 10.54 2.61 -6.75
C ILE A 157 10.72 4.00 -7.37
N ALA A 158 9.99 5.00 -6.86
CA ALA A 158 10.03 6.36 -7.38
C ALA A 158 11.44 6.98 -7.31
N LYS A 159 12.18 6.77 -6.21
CA LYS A 159 13.57 7.27 -6.12
C LYS A 159 14.53 6.68 -7.16
N ILE A 160 14.16 5.55 -7.79
CA ILE A 160 14.96 4.91 -8.85
C ILE A 160 14.57 5.45 -10.22
N TYR A 161 13.26 5.56 -10.48
CA TYR A 161 12.72 5.80 -11.81
C TYR A 161 12.19 7.22 -12.05
N ASN A 162 11.96 8.02 -10.99
CA ASN A 162 11.55 9.41 -11.11
C ASN A 162 12.73 10.33 -10.77
N PRO A 163 13.25 11.12 -11.75
CA PRO A 163 14.41 12.00 -11.54
C PRO A 163 14.19 13.01 -10.41
N GLU A 164 13.04 13.68 -10.36
CA GLU A 164 12.74 14.71 -9.35
C GLU A 164 12.74 14.15 -7.93
N ILE A 165 12.12 12.97 -7.74
CA ILE A 165 12.08 12.30 -6.44
C ILE A 165 13.48 11.78 -6.06
N ARG A 166 14.26 11.31 -7.03
CA ARG A 166 15.66 10.90 -6.82
C ARG A 166 16.50 12.06 -6.32
N ASP A 167 16.43 13.19 -7.01
CA ASP A 167 17.22 14.39 -6.68
C ASP A 167 16.81 14.93 -5.31
N TYR A 168 15.52 14.92 -5.01
CA TYR A 168 15.01 15.28 -3.69
C TYR A 168 15.56 14.34 -2.61
N TYR A 169 15.50 13.03 -2.83
CA TYR A 169 16.04 12.04 -1.89
C TYR A 169 17.53 12.23 -1.66
N GLN A 170 18.33 12.38 -2.73
CA GLN A 170 19.78 12.61 -2.63
C GLN A 170 20.10 13.87 -1.85
N ARG A 171 19.36 14.95 -2.09
CA ARG A 171 19.48 16.20 -1.32
C ARG A 171 19.21 16.01 0.17
N LEU A 172 18.25 15.17 0.55
CA LEU A 172 17.98 14.86 1.95
C LEU A 172 19.11 14.05 2.59
N ILE A 173 19.67 13.08 1.85
CA ILE A 173 20.81 12.28 2.31
C ILE A 173 22.06 13.16 2.48
N SER A 174 22.37 14.05 1.52
CA SER A 174 23.51 14.96 1.63
C SER A 174 23.40 15.93 2.82
N LYS A 175 22.17 16.22 3.28
CA LYS A 175 21.91 16.99 4.51
C LYS A 175 21.98 16.13 5.79
N GLY A 176 22.45 14.89 5.72
CA GLY A 176 22.66 14.00 6.87
C GLY A 176 21.38 13.28 7.35
N LYS A 177 20.27 13.30 6.58
CA LYS A 177 19.08 12.51 6.96
C LYS A 177 19.33 11.02 6.76
N LYS A 178 18.86 10.21 7.72
CA LYS A 178 18.91 8.74 7.57
C LYS A 178 18.05 8.29 6.38
N PRO A 179 18.47 7.25 5.61
CA PRO A 179 17.76 6.79 4.42
C PRO A 179 16.27 6.55 4.62
N GLN A 180 15.90 5.91 5.73
CA GLN A 180 14.50 5.62 6.04
C GLN A 180 13.67 6.89 6.33
N VAL A 181 14.29 7.91 6.93
CA VAL A 181 13.63 9.21 7.18
C VAL A 181 13.48 10.01 5.90
N ALA A 182 14.43 9.87 4.98
CA ALA A 182 14.37 10.54 3.68
C ALA A 182 13.32 9.91 2.73
N LEU A 183 12.98 8.64 2.94
CA LEU A 183 11.94 7.94 2.19
C LEU A 183 10.51 8.17 2.73
N ASN A 184 10.37 8.56 3.99
CA ASN A 184 9.08 8.84 4.63
C ASN A 184 8.66 10.27 4.37
#